data_14ccd38b824d68c9169d3a8c680572a6
#
_entry.id   14ccd38b824d68c9169d3a8c680572a6
#
_cell.length_a   1.000
_cell.length_b   1.000
_cell.length_c   1.000
_cell.angle_alpha   90.00
_cell.angle_beta   90.00
_cell.angle_gamma   90.00
#
_symmetry.space_group_name_H-M   'P 1'
#
loop_
_entity.id
_entity.type
_entity.pdbx_description
1 polymer ?
#
loop_
_entity_poly.entity_id
_entity_poly.type
_entity_poly.pdbx_seq_one_letter_code
_entity_poly.pdbx_strand_id
1 'polypeptide(L)'
;MHKKVIHTHDAPAAIGPYSQAIAAHSLLFISGQLPVDPGTGEVVAGGAKEQALQSLANLQAILKASGTDVHAVVKTTVFLKDLADFQIVNEVYAGVFTKDYPARACVQVAKLPKDVLVEVEAIAILEN
;
A
#
# COMPACT_ATOMS: atom_id res chain seq x y z
N MET A 1 5.52 -8.80 24.82
CA MET A 1 4.92 -8.54 23.52
C MET A 1 5.80 -7.57 22.75
N HIS A 2 6.23 -7.96 21.55
CA HIS A 2 7.19 -7.19 20.76
C HIS A 2 6.54 -6.66 19.49
N LYS A 3 5.75 -5.61 19.66
CA LYS A 3 5.10 -4.93 18.57
C LYS A 3 5.69 -3.53 18.46
N LYS A 4 6.15 -3.15 17.26
CA LYS A 4 6.72 -1.83 17.02
C LYS A 4 5.84 -1.07 16.02
N VAL A 5 5.43 0.14 16.39
CA VAL A 5 4.71 1.04 15.50
C VAL A 5 5.69 1.67 14.54
N ILE A 6 5.36 1.63 13.24
CA ILE A 6 6.13 2.31 12.20
C ILE A 6 5.37 3.56 11.79
N HIS A 7 6.10 4.65 11.69
CA HIS A 7 5.55 5.94 11.28
C HIS A 7 6.52 6.66 10.34
N THR A 8 6.00 7.28 9.29
CA THR A 8 6.77 8.12 8.39
C THR A 8 5.91 9.28 7.88
N HIS A 9 6.53 10.44 7.68
CA HIS A 9 5.86 11.57 7.05
C HIS A 9 5.84 11.45 5.51
N ASP A 10 6.51 10.46 4.95
CA ASP A 10 6.58 10.22 3.50
C ASP A 10 5.40 9.37 3.00
N ALA A 11 4.51 8.98 3.89
CA ALA A 11 3.24 8.34 3.57
C ALA A 11 2.11 9.08 4.31
N PRO A 12 0.86 8.92 3.87
CA PRO A 12 -0.27 9.61 4.51
C PRO A 12 -0.37 9.27 6.00
N ALA A 13 -0.61 10.28 6.82
CA ALA A 13 -0.79 10.09 8.25
C ALA A 13 -1.98 9.17 8.54
N ALA A 14 -1.85 8.32 9.55
CA ALA A 14 -2.95 7.51 10.03
C ALA A 14 -3.95 8.42 10.75
N ILE A 15 -5.14 8.56 10.17
CA ILE A 15 -6.22 9.35 10.75
C ILE A 15 -7.24 8.38 11.33
N GLY A 16 -7.23 8.23 12.65
CA GLY A 16 -8.08 7.29 13.36
C GLY A 16 -7.28 6.29 14.19
N PRO A 17 -7.96 5.28 14.75
CA PRO A 17 -7.32 4.35 15.69
C PRO A 17 -6.59 3.22 14.95
N TYR A 18 -5.56 3.57 14.16
CA TYR A 18 -4.71 2.58 13.49
C TYR A 18 -3.31 3.16 13.26
N SER A 19 -2.36 2.30 12.96
CA SER A 19 -0.98 2.67 12.61
C SER A 19 -0.76 2.50 11.12
N GLN A 20 0.18 3.26 10.56
CA GLN A 20 0.59 3.07 9.16
C GLN A 20 1.10 1.65 8.93
N ALA A 21 1.90 1.14 9.86
CA ALA A 21 2.38 -0.22 9.83
C ALA A 21 2.80 -0.68 11.21
N ILE A 22 2.83 -2.00 11.38
CA ILE A 22 3.27 -2.65 12.64
C ILE A 22 4.32 -3.69 12.27
N ALA A 23 5.46 -3.61 12.94
CA ALA A 23 6.45 -4.67 12.91
C ALA A 23 6.21 -5.61 14.10
N ALA A 24 6.10 -6.90 13.84
CA ALA A 24 5.92 -7.92 14.86
C ALA A 24 6.76 -9.14 14.48
N HIS A 25 7.69 -9.51 15.34
CA HIS A 25 8.69 -10.54 15.04
C HIS A 25 9.44 -10.16 13.75
N SER A 26 9.50 -11.04 12.76
CA SER A 26 10.14 -10.76 11.48
C SER A 26 9.15 -10.39 10.37
N LEU A 27 7.97 -9.90 10.74
CA LEU A 27 6.95 -9.48 9.78
C LEU A 27 6.61 -8.01 9.94
N LEU A 28 6.26 -7.40 8.81
CA LEU A 28 5.76 -6.04 8.74
C LEU A 28 4.36 -6.08 8.14
N PHE A 29 3.39 -5.55 8.88
CA PHE A 29 2.01 -5.45 8.45
C PHE A 29 1.73 -4.01 8.07
N ILE A 30 1.43 -3.76 6.80
CA ILE A 30 1.22 -2.40 6.29
C ILE A 30 -0.28 -2.20 6.05
N SER A 31 -0.83 -1.18 6.68
CA SER A 31 -2.22 -0.79 6.51
C SER A 31 -2.53 -0.45 5.05
N GLY A 32 -3.80 -0.55 4.69
CA GLY A 32 -4.26 -0.18 3.36
C GLY A 32 -3.85 1.24 3.00
N GLN A 33 -3.11 1.38 1.89
CA GLN A 33 -2.65 2.68 1.42
C GLN A 33 -3.60 3.23 0.38
N LEU A 34 -4.23 4.35 0.73
CA LEU A 34 -5.05 5.13 -0.17
C LEU A 34 -4.17 5.98 -1.08
N PRO A 35 -4.67 6.40 -2.26
CA PRO A 35 -3.90 7.24 -3.18
C PRO A 35 -3.88 8.71 -2.75
N VAL A 36 -3.44 8.96 -1.53
CA VAL A 36 -3.37 10.29 -0.93
C VAL A 36 -1.93 10.79 -1.01
N ASP A 37 -1.75 12.03 -1.45
CA ASP A 37 -0.46 12.70 -1.44
C ASP A 37 -0.12 13.04 0.02
N PRO A 38 1.00 12.53 0.57
CA PRO A 38 1.33 12.81 1.97
C PRO A 38 1.65 14.28 2.24
N GLY A 39 2.05 15.03 1.23
CA GLY A 39 2.36 16.45 1.38
C GLY A 39 1.12 17.34 1.49
N THR A 40 0.02 16.97 0.82
CA THR A 40 -1.21 17.76 0.80
C THR A 40 -2.31 17.15 1.66
N GLY A 41 -2.27 15.84 1.89
CA GLY A 41 -3.35 15.12 2.56
C GLY A 41 -4.56 14.85 1.68
N GLU A 42 -4.45 15.10 0.38
CA GLU A 42 -5.56 14.97 -0.56
C GLU A 42 -5.34 13.81 -1.54
N VAL A 43 -6.44 13.23 -2.02
CA VAL A 43 -6.42 12.22 -3.07
C VAL A 43 -5.83 12.85 -4.34
N VAL A 44 -4.90 12.14 -4.98
CA VAL A 44 -4.26 12.66 -6.19
C VAL A 44 -5.26 12.77 -7.33
N ALA A 45 -5.02 13.75 -8.21
CA ALA A 45 -5.81 13.92 -9.44
C ALA A 45 -5.52 12.79 -10.42
N GLY A 46 -6.50 12.48 -11.27
CA GLY A 46 -6.36 11.48 -12.31
C GLY A 46 -7.25 10.27 -12.06
N GLY A 47 -7.01 9.24 -12.85
CA GLY A 47 -7.80 8.01 -12.79
C GLY A 47 -7.09 6.90 -12.02
N ALA A 48 -7.47 5.66 -12.32
CA ALA A 48 -6.95 4.49 -11.63
C ALA A 48 -5.43 4.35 -11.75
N LYS A 49 -4.85 4.75 -12.88
CA LYS A 49 -3.40 4.69 -13.07
C LYS A 49 -2.67 5.59 -12.07
N GLU A 50 -3.05 6.86 -12.01
CA GLU A 50 -2.42 7.85 -11.11
C GLU A 50 -2.65 7.47 -9.65
N GLN A 51 -3.82 6.99 -9.32
CA GLN A 51 -4.12 6.54 -7.97
C GLN A 51 -3.30 5.30 -7.58
N ALA A 52 -3.18 4.32 -8.48
CA ALA A 52 -2.36 3.15 -8.20
C ALA A 52 -0.88 3.52 -7.99
N LEU A 53 -0.36 4.44 -8.81
CA LEU A 53 1.01 4.94 -8.64
C LEU A 53 1.20 5.55 -7.25
N GLN A 54 0.26 6.36 -6.80
CA GLN A 54 0.37 7.01 -5.49
C GLN A 54 0.23 6.00 -4.33
N SER A 55 -0.73 5.09 -4.40
CA SER A 55 -0.89 4.07 -3.36
C SER A 55 0.37 3.23 -3.21
N LEU A 56 0.98 2.83 -4.32
CA LEU A 56 2.21 2.03 -4.30
C LEU A 56 3.42 2.86 -3.87
N ALA A 57 3.47 4.15 -4.20
CA ALA A 57 4.52 5.04 -3.69
C ALA A 57 4.43 5.17 -2.16
N ASN A 58 3.23 5.28 -1.62
CA ASN A 58 3.01 5.34 -0.18
C ASN A 58 3.43 4.04 0.51
N LEU A 59 3.11 2.90 -0.10
CA LEU A 59 3.54 1.58 0.37
C LEU A 59 5.07 1.50 0.44
N GLN A 60 5.74 1.95 -0.62
CA GLN A 60 7.20 1.93 -0.70
C GLN A 60 7.84 2.85 0.35
N ALA A 61 7.22 4.00 0.63
CA ALA A 61 7.72 4.91 1.66
C ALA A 61 7.69 4.25 3.05
N ILE A 62 6.65 3.49 3.35
CA ILE A 62 6.54 2.76 4.61
C ILE A 62 7.57 1.63 4.68
N LEU A 63 7.76 0.89 3.59
CA LEU A 63 8.80 -0.14 3.52
C LEU A 63 10.17 0.46 3.79
N LYS A 64 10.49 1.59 3.16
CA LYS A 64 11.77 2.28 3.35
C LYS A 64 11.94 2.73 4.80
N ALA A 65 10.91 3.28 5.41
CA ALA A 65 10.95 3.71 6.81
C ALA A 65 11.16 2.51 7.76
N SER A 66 10.80 1.31 7.31
CA SER A 66 10.95 0.08 8.07
C SER A 66 12.30 -0.61 7.81
N GLY A 67 13.14 -0.04 6.95
CA GLY A 67 14.47 -0.58 6.62
C GLY A 67 14.46 -1.67 5.58
N THR A 68 13.43 -1.74 4.73
CA THR A 68 13.32 -2.76 3.70
C THR A 68 12.79 -2.16 2.39
N ASP A 69 12.41 -2.99 1.45
CA ASP A 69 11.89 -2.56 0.14
C ASP A 69 10.88 -3.57 -0.42
N VAL A 70 10.44 -3.35 -1.66
CA VAL A 70 9.40 -4.15 -2.31
C VAL A 70 9.77 -5.64 -2.46
N HIS A 71 11.06 -5.96 -2.48
CA HIS A 71 11.51 -7.36 -2.60
C HIS A 71 11.17 -8.19 -1.37
N ALA A 72 10.96 -7.53 -0.23
CA ALA A 72 10.59 -8.20 1.02
C ALA A 72 9.08 -8.46 1.14
N VAL A 73 8.27 -7.89 0.25
CA VAL A 73 6.81 -8.07 0.30
C VAL A 73 6.45 -9.49 -0.09
N VAL A 74 5.68 -10.17 0.77
CA VAL A 74 5.26 -11.56 0.54
C VAL A 74 3.79 -11.69 0.20
N LYS A 75 2.98 -10.71 0.56
CA LYS A 75 1.54 -10.73 0.31
C LYS A 75 1.03 -9.32 0.08
N THR A 76 0.19 -9.13 -0.93
CA THR A 76 -0.58 -7.90 -1.12
C THR A 76 -2.06 -8.22 -1.28
N THR A 77 -2.89 -7.25 -0.94
CA THR A 77 -4.30 -7.24 -1.32
C THR A 77 -4.57 -5.91 -2.03
N VAL A 78 -5.11 -5.99 -3.23
CA VAL A 78 -5.49 -4.83 -4.03
C VAL A 78 -7.01 -4.75 -4.03
N PHE A 79 -7.53 -3.63 -3.50
CA PHE A 79 -8.96 -3.36 -3.46
C PHE A 79 -9.28 -2.35 -4.55
N LEU A 80 -10.23 -2.67 -5.42
CA LEU A 80 -10.65 -1.81 -6.52
C LEU A 80 -12.11 -1.40 -6.34
N LYS A 81 -12.42 -0.16 -6.70
CA LYS A 81 -13.81 0.29 -6.81
C LYS A 81 -14.51 -0.42 -7.97
N ASP A 82 -13.78 -0.70 -9.05
CA ASP A 82 -14.30 -1.34 -10.25
C ASP A 82 -13.23 -2.27 -10.85
N LEU A 83 -13.54 -3.54 -11.02
CA LEU A 83 -12.63 -4.51 -11.63
C LEU A 83 -12.32 -4.19 -13.10
N ALA A 84 -13.07 -3.30 -13.74
CA ALA A 84 -12.73 -2.81 -15.07
C ALA A 84 -11.36 -2.11 -15.08
N ASP A 85 -10.89 -1.62 -13.93
CA ASP A 85 -9.58 -0.98 -13.79
C ASP A 85 -8.44 -1.99 -13.55
N PHE A 86 -8.76 -3.29 -13.51
CA PHE A 86 -7.78 -4.34 -13.18
C PHE A 86 -6.54 -4.29 -14.06
N GLN A 87 -6.73 -4.15 -15.38
CA GLN A 87 -5.62 -4.20 -16.33
C GLN A 87 -4.65 -3.02 -16.13
N ILE A 88 -5.18 -1.80 -16.01
CA ILE A 88 -4.32 -0.61 -15.84
C ILE A 88 -3.60 -0.63 -14.49
N VAL A 89 -4.28 -1.06 -13.44
CA VAL A 89 -3.66 -1.19 -12.11
C VAL A 89 -2.59 -2.27 -12.14
N ASN A 90 -2.84 -3.37 -12.84
CA ASN A 90 -1.86 -4.45 -13.00
C ASN A 90 -0.58 -3.98 -13.68
N GLU A 91 -0.70 -3.12 -14.70
CA GLU A 91 0.46 -2.55 -15.38
C GLU A 91 1.30 -1.70 -14.43
N VAL A 92 0.66 -0.88 -13.61
CA VAL A 92 1.36 -0.06 -12.59
C VAL A 92 2.03 -0.97 -11.57
N TYR A 93 1.30 -1.97 -11.08
CA TYR A 93 1.77 -2.94 -10.10
C TYR A 93 3.03 -3.67 -10.61
N ALA A 94 3.03 -4.09 -11.88
CA ALA A 94 4.16 -4.77 -12.50
C ALA A 94 5.41 -3.88 -12.60
N GLY A 95 5.25 -2.57 -12.61
CA GLY A 95 6.36 -1.63 -12.58
C GLY A 95 7.03 -1.52 -11.21
N VAL A 96 6.33 -1.92 -10.15
CA VAL A 96 6.82 -1.88 -8.77
C VAL A 96 7.33 -3.26 -8.34
N PHE A 97 6.54 -4.30 -8.55
CA PHE A 97 6.91 -5.68 -8.21
C PHE A 97 7.36 -6.40 -9.48
N THR A 98 8.68 -6.46 -9.69
CA THR A 98 9.26 -6.87 -10.98
C THR A 98 9.83 -8.27 -10.97
N LYS A 99 10.00 -8.90 -9.81
CA LYS A 99 10.64 -10.20 -9.68
C LYS A 99 10.14 -10.90 -8.41
N ASP A 100 9.99 -12.21 -8.48
CA ASP A 100 9.53 -13.02 -7.33
C ASP A 100 8.26 -12.40 -6.71
N TYR A 101 7.23 -12.27 -7.55
CA TYR A 101 6.00 -11.57 -7.19
C TYR A 101 5.44 -12.03 -5.85
N PRO A 102 4.92 -11.12 -5.01
CA PRO A 102 4.22 -11.53 -3.80
C PRO A 102 2.93 -12.28 -4.14
N ALA A 103 2.47 -13.09 -3.21
CA ALA A 103 1.11 -13.63 -3.31
C ALA A 103 0.12 -12.47 -3.29
N ARG A 104 -0.97 -12.56 -4.05
CA ARG A 104 -1.91 -11.44 -4.18
C ARG A 104 -3.35 -11.90 -4.29
N ALA A 105 -4.25 -11.12 -3.69
CA ALA A 105 -5.66 -11.10 -4.03
C ALA A 105 -6.00 -9.72 -4.59
N CYS A 106 -6.86 -9.67 -5.61
CA CYS A 106 -7.38 -8.43 -6.16
C CYS A 106 -8.89 -8.55 -6.27
N VAL A 107 -9.62 -7.66 -5.62
CA VAL A 107 -11.08 -7.76 -5.51
C VAL A 107 -11.75 -6.41 -5.73
N GLN A 108 -12.96 -6.44 -6.27
CA GLN A 108 -13.83 -5.28 -6.28
C GLN A 108 -14.58 -5.23 -4.94
N VAL A 109 -14.64 -4.04 -4.35
CA VAL A 109 -15.34 -3.82 -3.09
C VAL A 109 -16.55 -2.91 -3.30
N ALA A 110 -17.47 -2.94 -2.35
CA ALA A 110 -18.69 -2.14 -2.41
C ALA A 110 -18.37 -0.65 -2.40
N LYS A 111 -17.35 -0.23 -1.62
CA LYS A 111 -16.94 1.16 -1.50
C LYS A 111 -15.56 1.24 -0.85
N LEU A 112 -14.76 2.23 -1.26
CA LEU A 112 -13.48 2.55 -0.62
C LEU A 112 -13.57 3.89 0.10
N PRO A 113 -12.76 4.10 1.16
CA PRO A 113 -12.71 5.40 1.84
C PRO A 113 -12.40 6.51 0.85
N LYS A 114 -12.98 7.69 1.07
CA LYS A 114 -12.83 8.87 0.21
C LYS A 114 -13.24 8.61 -1.24
N ASP A 115 -13.98 7.53 -1.48
CA ASP A 115 -14.44 7.14 -2.83
C ASP A 115 -13.30 7.00 -3.83
N VAL A 116 -12.14 6.55 -3.36
CA VAL A 116 -10.98 6.30 -4.23
C VAL A 116 -11.21 5.07 -5.11
N LEU A 117 -10.38 4.92 -6.15
CA LEU A 117 -10.50 3.81 -7.11
C LEU A 117 -9.67 2.60 -6.72
N VAL A 118 -8.66 2.78 -5.86
CA VAL A 118 -7.74 1.71 -5.48
C VAL A 118 -7.22 1.91 -4.06
N GLU A 119 -6.98 0.79 -3.38
CA GLU A 119 -6.31 0.75 -2.08
C GLU A 119 -5.45 -0.51 -2.06
N VAL A 120 -4.25 -0.45 -1.47
CA VAL A 120 -3.32 -1.59 -1.42
C VAL A 120 -2.79 -1.77 -0.01
N GLU A 121 -2.89 -2.98 0.52
CA GLU A 121 -2.23 -3.37 1.76
C GLU A 121 -1.19 -4.43 1.49
N ALA A 122 -0.25 -4.64 2.43
CA ALA A 122 0.82 -5.60 2.22
C ALA A 122 1.34 -6.18 3.54
N ILE A 123 1.95 -7.36 3.41
CA ILE A 123 2.75 -7.98 4.46
C ILE A 123 4.14 -8.19 3.87
N ALA A 124 5.17 -7.82 4.64
CA ALA A 124 6.57 -7.97 4.22
C ALA A 124 7.38 -8.70 5.30
N ILE A 125 8.54 -9.22 4.91
CA ILE A 125 9.49 -9.82 5.83
C ILE A 125 10.48 -8.73 6.26
N LEU A 126 10.79 -8.70 7.55
CA LEU A 126 11.88 -7.88 8.08
C LEU A 126 13.01 -8.81 8.50
N GLU A 127 14.20 -8.52 8.00
CA GLU A 127 15.39 -9.22 8.45
C GLU A 127 15.97 -8.51 9.68
N ASN A 128 16.49 -9.33 10.58
CA ASN A 128 17.11 -8.82 11.81
C ASN A 128 18.59 -8.53 11.60
#